data_127e607e048e96b8cdd2dac764f0a14e
#
_entry.id   127e607e048e96b8cdd2dac764f0a14e
#
_cell.length_a   1.000
_cell.length_b   1.000
_cell.length_c   1.000
_cell.angle_alpha   90.00
_cell.angle_beta   90.00
_cell.angle_gamma   90.00
#
_symmetry.space_group_name_H-M   'P 1'
#
loop_
_entity.id
_entity.type
_entity.pdbx_description
1 polymer ?
#
loop_
_entity_poly.entity_id
_entity_poly.type
_entity_poly.pdbx_seq_one_letter_code
_entity_poly.pdbx_strand_id
1 'polypeptide(L)'
;VSRETFRIPAPGSPVTARSRSGRGRLVLPTELWLLLANVLVFLAVYAGDPRRSIATANSLQMLTADAALLGLFAIGMTVVIISGGIDLSVGTVIAFASVVFTMVVRGLVPAAQLPNKVGGVTPGVLLFATLVTLTASLLVGLLHGGLINLLRIPPFIATLGTLIGLRSACRLLAQWAQGSDKISLSAPLFRALYNTTVDLPLPWLETPLKLRWIPLLLFALVAIAVGVLMTRTVAGRHLYALGGNEQAARLSGIRTGRLRILAYMVCSGCAGLAGILYASREGQGNSVNLGVGYE
;
A
#
# COMPACT_ATOMS: atom_id res chain seq x y z
N VAL A 1 17.79 44.21 -33.36
CA VAL A 1 17.59 44.08 -31.91
C VAL A 1 16.67 45.20 -31.47
N SER A 2 15.33 44.99 -31.51
CA SER A 2 14.32 45.95 -31.05
C SER A 2 14.17 45.87 -29.53
N ARG A 3 14.44 46.95 -28.85
CA ARG A 3 14.17 47.11 -27.41
C ARG A 3 12.66 47.30 -27.23
N GLU A 4 11.96 46.30 -26.77
CA GLU A 4 10.61 46.45 -26.19
C GLU A 4 10.74 47.18 -24.86
N THR A 5 10.29 48.40 -24.82
CA THR A 5 10.17 49.20 -23.60
C THR A 5 8.98 48.70 -22.79
N PHE A 6 9.27 48.07 -21.65
CA PHE A 6 8.27 47.69 -20.66
C PHE A 6 7.60 48.95 -20.08
N ARG A 7 6.37 49.26 -20.54
CA ARG A 7 5.54 50.33 -19.99
C ARG A 7 4.88 49.89 -18.69
N ILE A 8 5.25 50.48 -17.58
CA ILE A 8 4.55 50.35 -16.31
C ILE A 8 3.20 51.06 -16.43
N PRO A 9 2.06 50.41 -16.17
CA PRO A 9 0.74 51.05 -16.20
C PRO A 9 0.64 52.13 -15.10
N ALA A 10 0.02 53.27 -15.41
CA ALA A 10 -0.17 54.37 -14.48
C ALA A 10 -1.05 53.95 -13.26
N PRO A 11 -0.76 54.40 -12.03
CA PRO A 11 -1.57 54.11 -10.87
C PRO A 11 -2.94 54.78 -11.00
N GLY A 12 -4.02 53.98 -11.03
CA GLY A 12 -5.39 54.48 -11.06
C GLY A 12 -6.28 54.00 -12.21
N SER A 13 -5.80 53.20 -13.15
CA SER A 13 -6.70 52.59 -14.14
C SER A 13 -7.58 51.49 -13.48
N PRO A 14 -8.94 51.60 -13.60
CA PRO A 14 -9.80 50.54 -13.04
C PRO A 14 -9.54 49.25 -13.81
N VAL A 15 -9.07 48.22 -13.08
CA VAL A 15 -9.02 46.86 -13.59
C VAL A 15 -10.46 46.44 -13.85
N THR A 16 -10.92 46.57 -15.10
CA THR A 16 -12.20 46.03 -15.52
C THR A 16 -12.13 44.51 -15.34
N ALA A 17 -12.67 44.04 -14.26
CA ALA A 17 -12.94 42.61 -14.06
C ALA A 17 -13.87 42.15 -15.19
N ARG A 18 -13.33 41.54 -16.24
CA ARG A 18 -14.12 40.82 -17.24
C ARG A 18 -14.87 39.73 -16.53
N SER A 19 -16.11 40.02 -16.21
CA SER A 19 -17.10 39.00 -15.88
C SER A 19 -17.14 37.97 -17.02
N ARG A 20 -16.41 36.89 -16.85
CA ARG A 20 -16.66 35.69 -17.65
C ARG A 20 -17.98 35.12 -17.21
N SER A 21 -19.07 35.50 -17.87
CA SER A 21 -20.32 34.74 -17.86
C SER A 21 -20.04 33.41 -18.60
N GLY A 22 -19.33 32.52 -17.93
CA GLY A 22 -19.20 31.15 -18.35
C GLY A 22 -20.51 30.45 -18.02
N ARG A 23 -21.31 30.07 -19.02
CA ARG A 23 -22.30 29.03 -18.90
C ARG A 23 -21.66 27.89 -18.14
N GLY A 24 -22.13 27.61 -16.93
CA GLY A 24 -21.63 26.52 -16.09
C GLY A 24 -21.81 25.19 -16.82
N ARG A 25 -20.80 24.80 -17.57
CA ARG A 25 -20.66 23.38 -17.92
C ARG A 25 -20.44 22.70 -16.58
N LEU A 26 -21.36 21.83 -16.17
CA LEU A 26 -21.17 20.86 -15.12
C LEU A 26 -19.95 20.00 -15.54
N VAL A 27 -18.76 20.48 -15.20
CA VAL A 27 -17.54 19.67 -15.34
C VAL A 27 -17.58 18.73 -14.15
N LEU A 28 -18.07 17.51 -14.38
CA LEU A 28 -17.99 16.46 -13.39
C LEU A 28 -16.53 16.29 -12.98
N PRO A 29 -16.24 16.17 -11.68
CA PRO A 29 -14.89 15.94 -11.20
C PRO A 29 -14.32 14.66 -11.84
N THR A 30 -13.01 14.64 -12.09
CA THR A 30 -12.30 13.56 -12.79
C THR A 30 -12.57 12.19 -12.14
N GLU A 31 -12.77 12.18 -10.83
CA GLU A 31 -13.07 10.99 -10.04
C GLU A 31 -14.40 10.35 -10.45
N LEU A 32 -15.41 11.17 -10.80
CA LEU A 32 -16.71 10.65 -11.27
C LEU A 32 -16.60 10.01 -12.66
N TRP A 33 -15.77 10.55 -13.54
CA TRP A 33 -15.53 9.94 -14.85
C TRP A 33 -14.82 8.58 -14.72
N LEU A 34 -13.84 8.49 -13.81
CA LEU A 34 -13.18 7.22 -13.50
C LEU A 34 -14.15 6.20 -12.90
N LEU A 35 -14.99 6.62 -11.97
CA LEU A 35 -16.02 5.76 -11.39
C LEU A 35 -17.01 5.29 -12.45
N LEU A 36 -17.49 6.18 -13.31
CA LEU A 36 -18.39 5.85 -14.41
C LEU A 36 -17.74 4.83 -15.37
N ALA A 37 -16.48 5.06 -15.74
CA ALA A 37 -15.73 4.13 -16.60
C ALA A 37 -15.63 2.75 -15.96
N ASN A 38 -15.29 2.66 -14.68
CA ASN A 38 -15.25 1.38 -13.94
C ASN A 38 -16.62 0.68 -13.91
N VAL A 39 -17.70 1.43 -13.65
CA VAL A 39 -19.07 0.89 -13.66
C VAL A 39 -19.44 0.39 -15.06
N LEU A 40 -19.11 1.14 -16.11
CA LEU A 40 -19.37 0.72 -17.49
C LEU A 40 -18.62 -0.55 -17.87
N VAL A 41 -17.34 -0.64 -17.50
CA VAL A 41 -16.53 -1.85 -17.71
C VAL A 41 -17.13 -3.03 -16.96
N PHE A 42 -17.51 -2.84 -15.69
CA PHE A 42 -18.15 -3.89 -14.90
C PHE A 42 -19.46 -4.37 -15.55
N LEU A 43 -20.33 -3.44 -15.98
CA LEU A 43 -21.60 -3.77 -16.64
C LEU A 43 -21.37 -4.46 -17.99
N ALA A 44 -20.38 -4.03 -18.78
CA ALA A 44 -20.04 -4.66 -20.05
C ALA A 44 -19.56 -6.11 -19.85
N VAL A 45 -18.68 -6.34 -18.87
CA VAL A 45 -18.21 -7.69 -18.55
C VAL A 45 -19.34 -8.55 -17.97
N TYR A 46 -20.19 -7.97 -17.10
CA TYR A 46 -21.36 -8.66 -16.55
C TYR A 46 -22.38 -9.06 -17.64
N ALA A 47 -22.62 -8.19 -18.62
CA ALA A 47 -23.52 -8.46 -19.74
C ALA A 47 -22.94 -9.47 -20.73
N GLY A 48 -21.60 -9.48 -20.89
CA GLY A 48 -20.89 -10.41 -21.77
C GLY A 48 -20.63 -11.80 -21.16
N ASP A 49 -20.86 -11.97 -19.85
CA ASP A 49 -20.67 -13.26 -19.15
C ASP A 49 -22.00 -14.01 -19.00
N PRO A 50 -22.27 -15.07 -19.83
CA PRO A 50 -23.50 -15.84 -19.77
C PRO A 50 -23.73 -16.52 -18.42
N ARG A 51 -22.65 -16.80 -17.68
CA ARG A 51 -22.69 -17.47 -16.38
C ARG A 51 -22.79 -16.50 -15.21
N ARG A 52 -22.75 -15.18 -15.47
CA ARG A 52 -22.75 -14.13 -14.45
C ARG A 52 -21.72 -14.39 -13.32
N SER A 53 -20.60 -14.98 -13.69
CA SER A 53 -19.57 -15.45 -12.74
C SER A 53 -19.00 -14.34 -11.86
N ILE A 54 -19.00 -13.09 -12.36
CA ILE A 54 -18.52 -11.93 -11.64
C ILE A 54 -19.40 -11.56 -10.44
N ALA A 55 -20.72 -11.80 -10.52
CA ALA A 55 -21.68 -11.47 -9.48
C ALA A 55 -21.95 -12.63 -8.51
N THR A 56 -21.13 -13.69 -8.54
CA THR A 56 -21.25 -14.78 -7.58
C THR A 56 -20.69 -14.37 -6.22
N ALA A 57 -21.18 -15.01 -5.15
CA ALA A 57 -20.67 -14.79 -3.79
C ALA A 57 -19.14 -15.02 -3.70
N ASN A 58 -18.61 -16.02 -4.40
CA ASN A 58 -17.17 -16.31 -4.44
C ASN A 58 -16.37 -15.18 -5.11
N SER A 59 -16.85 -14.65 -6.22
CA SER A 59 -16.18 -13.54 -6.93
C SER A 59 -16.20 -12.26 -6.10
N LEU A 60 -17.34 -11.93 -5.47
CA LEU A 60 -17.44 -10.79 -4.56
C LEU A 60 -16.55 -10.94 -3.33
N GLN A 61 -16.43 -12.15 -2.78
CA GLN A 61 -15.50 -12.46 -1.69
C GLN A 61 -14.05 -12.21 -2.10
N MET A 62 -13.65 -12.67 -3.28
CA MET A 62 -12.29 -12.43 -3.80
C MET A 62 -12.02 -10.95 -4.03
N LEU A 63 -12.93 -10.27 -4.72
CA LEU A 63 -12.80 -8.84 -5.02
C LEU A 63 -12.69 -7.99 -3.75
N THR A 64 -13.51 -8.23 -2.73
CA THR A 64 -13.46 -7.46 -1.48
C THR A 64 -12.17 -7.70 -0.71
N ALA A 65 -11.67 -8.93 -0.68
CA ALA A 65 -10.43 -9.27 -0.01
C ALA A 65 -9.20 -8.72 -0.75
N ASP A 66 -9.19 -8.79 -2.09
CA ASP A 66 -8.13 -8.21 -2.91
C ASP A 66 -8.13 -6.68 -2.85
N ALA A 67 -9.30 -6.05 -2.85
CA ALA A 67 -9.42 -4.61 -2.65
C ALA A 67 -8.88 -4.17 -1.29
N ALA A 68 -9.09 -4.93 -0.22
CA ALA A 68 -8.53 -4.65 1.09
C ALA A 68 -7.00 -4.74 1.10
N LEU A 69 -6.42 -5.77 0.45
CA LEU A 69 -4.98 -5.93 0.32
C LEU A 69 -4.33 -4.80 -0.49
N LEU A 70 -4.90 -4.49 -1.67
CA LEU A 70 -4.45 -3.39 -2.52
C LEU A 70 -4.57 -2.06 -1.77
N GLY A 71 -5.69 -1.85 -1.09
CA GLY A 71 -5.95 -0.66 -0.29
C GLY A 71 -4.93 -0.42 0.82
N LEU A 72 -4.45 -1.48 1.49
CA LEU A 72 -3.46 -1.36 2.57
C LEU A 72 -2.18 -0.65 2.09
N PHE A 73 -1.55 -1.13 1.03
CA PHE A 73 -0.31 -0.50 0.58
C PHE A 73 -0.58 0.76 -0.26
N ALA A 74 -1.73 0.88 -0.92
CA ALA A 74 -2.13 2.11 -1.61
C ALA A 74 -2.25 3.30 -0.65
N ILE A 75 -2.76 3.08 0.57
CA ILE A 75 -2.78 4.11 1.64
C ILE A 75 -1.35 4.55 1.96
N GLY A 76 -0.41 3.61 2.13
CA GLY A 76 0.99 3.92 2.38
C GLY A 76 1.62 4.72 1.25
N MET A 77 1.40 4.29 -0.01
CA MET A 77 1.85 5.00 -1.21
C MET A 77 1.29 6.42 -1.30
N THR A 78 0.03 6.61 -0.93
CA THR A 78 -0.62 7.94 -0.92
C THR A 78 0.15 8.91 -0.03
N VAL A 79 0.65 8.50 1.13
CA VAL A 79 1.45 9.36 2.03
C VAL A 79 2.77 9.75 1.37
N VAL A 80 3.43 8.83 0.68
CA VAL A 80 4.68 9.11 -0.05
C VAL A 80 4.42 10.09 -1.20
N ILE A 81 3.37 9.87 -1.99
CA ILE A 81 2.99 10.74 -3.12
C ILE A 81 2.64 12.15 -2.62
N ILE A 82 1.84 12.27 -1.56
CA ILE A 82 1.51 13.58 -0.95
C ILE A 82 2.77 14.30 -0.47
N SER A 83 3.78 13.59 0.02
CA SER A 83 5.05 14.19 0.43
C SER A 83 5.98 14.56 -0.73
N GLY A 84 5.56 14.36 -1.99
CA GLY A 84 6.36 14.61 -3.20
C GLY A 84 7.38 13.52 -3.51
N GLY A 85 7.25 12.32 -2.89
CA GLY A 85 8.11 11.17 -3.13
C GLY A 85 7.52 10.16 -4.13
N ILE A 86 8.35 9.23 -4.56
CA ILE A 86 7.98 8.05 -5.36
C ILE A 86 8.63 6.84 -4.69
N ASP A 87 7.87 5.78 -4.46
CA ASP A 87 8.38 4.51 -3.92
C ASP A 87 8.08 3.35 -4.87
N LEU A 88 9.10 2.92 -5.63
CA LEU A 88 9.00 1.78 -6.53
C LEU A 88 9.26 0.44 -5.83
N SER A 89 9.66 0.47 -4.56
CA SER A 89 10.04 -0.74 -3.83
C SER A 89 8.89 -1.42 -3.11
N VAL A 90 7.70 -0.83 -3.08
CA VAL A 90 6.52 -1.32 -2.35
C VAL A 90 6.25 -2.79 -2.59
N GLY A 91 6.25 -3.22 -3.87
CA GLY A 91 6.03 -4.63 -4.22
C GLY A 91 7.09 -5.57 -3.63
N THR A 92 8.35 -5.14 -3.62
CA THR A 92 9.44 -5.93 -3.02
C THR A 92 9.41 -5.92 -1.50
N VAL A 93 8.93 -4.85 -0.87
CA VAL A 93 8.69 -4.82 0.59
C VAL A 93 7.59 -5.81 0.98
N ILE A 94 6.52 -5.94 0.18
CA ILE A 94 5.47 -6.94 0.36
C ILE A 94 6.08 -8.35 0.29
N ALA A 95 6.89 -8.64 -0.73
CA ALA A 95 7.58 -9.93 -0.88
C ALA A 95 8.52 -10.20 0.30
N PHE A 96 9.33 -9.22 0.69
CA PHE A 96 10.24 -9.30 1.83
C PHE A 96 9.48 -9.61 3.12
N ALA A 97 8.41 -8.89 3.41
CA ALA A 97 7.58 -9.12 4.58
C ALA A 97 6.99 -10.53 4.58
N SER A 98 6.51 -11.04 3.43
CA SER A 98 5.97 -12.40 3.33
C SER A 98 7.02 -13.46 3.63
N VAL A 99 8.24 -13.29 3.13
CA VAL A 99 9.38 -14.19 3.38
C VAL A 99 9.80 -14.14 4.85
N VAL A 100 10.01 -12.94 5.41
CA VAL A 100 10.42 -12.77 6.82
C VAL A 100 9.35 -13.36 7.75
N PHE A 101 8.09 -13.05 7.54
CA PHE A 101 7.00 -13.56 8.37
C PHE A 101 6.97 -15.09 8.39
N THR A 102 6.99 -15.72 7.20
CA THR A 102 6.93 -17.18 7.08
C THR A 102 8.20 -17.82 7.64
N MET A 103 9.37 -17.21 7.42
CA MET A 103 10.65 -17.69 7.94
C MET A 103 10.67 -17.68 9.48
N VAL A 104 10.21 -16.60 10.11
CA VAL A 104 10.15 -16.47 11.57
C VAL A 104 9.18 -17.49 12.16
N VAL A 105 7.95 -17.59 11.60
CA VAL A 105 6.99 -18.59 12.06
C VAL A 105 7.56 -20.00 11.96
N ARG A 106 8.16 -20.35 10.81
CA ARG A 106 8.78 -21.67 10.59
C ARG A 106 9.95 -21.94 11.54
N GLY A 107 10.78 -20.95 11.80
CA GLY A 107 11.94 -21.08 12.70
C GLY A 107 11.57 -21.28 14.17
N LEU A 108 10.38 -20.81 14.57
CA LEU A 108 9.89 -20.97 15.95
C LEU A 108 9.06 -22.23 16.16
N VAL A 109 8.65 -22.90 15.08
CA VAL A 109 7.86 -24.15 15.16
C VAL A 109 8.81 -25.35 15.05
N PRO A 110 8.77 -26.30 15.99
CA PRO A 110 9.62 -27.51 15.94
C PRO A 110 9.45 -28.29 14.64
N ALA A 111 10.55 -28.74 14.05
CA ALA A 111 10.57 -29.45 12.77
C ALA A 111 9.64 -30.70 12.74
N ALA A 112 9.46 -31.38 13.87
CA ALA A 112 8.56 -32.51 14.02
C ALA A 112 7.08 -32.15 13.83
N GLN A 113 6.72 -30.87 13.91
CA GLN A 113 5.36 -30.34 13.74
C GLN A 113 5.12 -29.72 12.36
N LEU A 114 6.13 -29.72 11.48
CA LEU A 114 6.07 -29.35 10.08
C LEU A 114 6.13 -30.62 9.22
N PRO A 115 5.39 -30.79 8.11
CA PRO A 115 4.57 -29.82 7.36
C PRO A 115 3.06 -29.90 7.60
N ASN A 116 2.48 -30.85 8.31
CA ASN A 116 1.02 -31.08 8.31
C ASN A 116 0.37 -31.28 9.69
N LYS A 117 1.04 -30.95 10.79
CA LYS A 117 0.48 -31.19 12.13
C LYS A 117 -0.13 -29.92 12.72
N VAL A 118 -1.43 -30.03 12.99
CA VAL A 118 -2.26 -29.07 13.72
C VAL A 118 -1.68 -28.92 15.14
N GLY A 119 -0.96 -27.84 15.44
CA GLY A 119 -0.53 -27.60 16.83
C GLY A 119 0.76 -26.82 17.04
N GLY A 120 1.63 -26.69 16.02
CA GLY A 120 2.91 -25.99 16.20
C GLY A 120 2.84 -24.46 16.15
N VAL A 121 1.87 -23.90 15.42
CA VAL A 121 1.70 -22.45 15.30
C VAL A 121 0.71 -21.99 16.34
N THR A 122 1.19 -21.21 17.33
CA THR A 122 0.36 -20.59 18.37
C THR A 122 0.09 -19.12 18.08
N PRO A 123 -0.95 -18.49 18.68
CA PRO A 123 -1.18 -17.06 18.55
C PRO A 123 0.04 -16.21 18.98
N GLY A 124 0.79 -16.65 19.99
CA GLY A 124 2.01 -15.99 20.46
C GLY A 124 3.11 -16.00 19.39
N VAL A 125 3.32 -17.12 18.69
CA VAL A 125 4.26 -17.23 17.57
C VAL A 125 3.86 -16.28 16.43
N LEU A 126 2.57 -16.22 16.09
CA LEU A 126 2.09 -15.32 15.04
C LEU A 126 2.25 -13.86 15.44
N LEU A 127 1.94 -13.50 16.68
CA LEU A 127 2.12 -12.13 17.17
C LEU A 127 3.60 -11.73 17.14
N PHE A 128 4.49 -12.58 17.63
CA PHE A 128 5.93 -12.32 17.61
C PHE A 128 6.45 -12.16 16.17
N ALA A 129 6.08 -13.08 15.28
CA ALA A 129 6.45 -13.01 13.85
C ALA A 129 5.91 -11.74 13.18
N THR A 130 4.68 -11.33 13.51
CA THR A 130 4.10 -10.06 13.03
C THR A 130 4.91 -8.87 13.48
N LEU A 131 5.28 -8.79 14.76
CA LEU A 131 6.10 -7.70 15.30
C LEU A 131 7.49 -7.64 14.65
N VAL A 132 8.15 -8.78 14.49
CA VAL A 132 9.46 -8.86 13.81
C VAL A 132 9.34 -8.39 12.37
N THR A 133 8.33 -8.86 11.65
CA THR A 133 8.11 -8.50 10.24
C THR A 133 7.79 -7.02 10.07
N LEU A 134 6.93 -6.45 10.92
CA LEU A 134 6.62 -5.03 10.89
C LEU A 134 7.85 -4.19 11.21
N THR A 135 8.63 -4.58 12.22
CA THR A 135 9.88 -3.90 12.56
C THR A 135 10.85 -3.93 11.39
N ALA A 136 11.03 -5.08 10.73
CA ALA A 136 11.87 -5.22 9.55
C ALA A 136 11.39 -4.33 8.39
N SER A 137 10.07 -4.28 8.15
CA SER A 137 9.48 -3.42 7.12
C SER A 137 9.67 -1.93 7.44
N LEU A 138 9.47 -1.52 8.69
CA LEU A 138 9.71 -0.14 9.13
C LEU A 138 11.19 0.25 8.98
N LEU A 139 12.14 -0.68 9.24
CA LEU A 139 13.58 -0.45 9.01
C LEU A 139 13.88 -0.26 7.52
N VAL A 140 13.19 -0.95 6.61
CA VAL A 140 13.30 -0.70 5.17
C VAL A 140 12.83 0.73 4.84
N GLY A 141 11.71 1.18 5.39
CA GLY A 141 11.22 2.56 5.21
C GLY A 141 12.18 3.60 5.78
N LEU A 142 12.79 3.31 6.95
CA LEU A 142 13.84 4.13 7.55
C LEU A 142 15.07 4.19 6.64
N LEU A 143 15.47 3.07 6.05
CA LEU A 143 16.57 2.99 5.08
C LEU A 143 16.29 3.88 3.87
N HIS A 144 15.08 3.81 3.27
CA HIS A 144 14.69 4.65 2.14
C HIS A 144 14.80 6.14 2.48
N GLY A 145 14.12 6.57 3.54
CA GLY A 145 14.16 7.95 3.99
C GLY A 145 15.57 8.41 4.37
N GLY A 146 16.38 7.51 4.97
CA GLY A 146 17.78 7.75 5.31
C GLY A 146 18.65 7.95 4.07
N LEU A 147 18.58 7.04 3.09
CA LEU A 147 19.34 7.14 1.82
C LEU A 147 19.03 8.44 1.08
N ILE A 148 17.74 8.79 0.95
CA ILE A 148 17.31 10.01 0.27
C ILE A 148 17.85 11.26 0.97
N ASN A 149 17.81 11.28 2.31
CA ASN A 149 18.24 12.46 3.07
C ASN A 149 19.77 12.59 3.20
N LEU A 150 20.48 11.47 3.47
CA LEU A 150 21.93 11.45 3.68
C LEU A 150 22.69 11.59 2.37
N LEU A 151 22.30 10.82 1.36
CA LEU A 151 22.97 10.82 0.05
C LEU A 151 22.44 11.88 -0.88
N ARG A 152 21.32 12.54 -0.52
CA ARG A 152 20.65 13.56 -1.35
C ARG A 152 20.33 13.08 -2.76
N ILE A 153 20.05 11.77 -2.90
CA ILE A 153 19.66 11.16 -4.17
C ILE A 153 18.15 11.31 -4.39
N PRO A 154 17.70 11.42 -5.65
CA PRO A 154 16.27 11.42 -5.95
C PRO A 154 15.58 10.19 -5.39
N PRO A 155 14.35 10.33 -4.84
CA PRO A 155 13.57 9.21 -4.28
C PRO A 155 13.45 8.02 -5.23
N PHE A 156 13.17 8.26 -6.49
CA PHE A 156 13.08 7.25 -7.54
C PHE A 156 14.34 6.36 -7.62
N ILE A 157 15.55 6.96 -7.60
CA ILE A 157 16.80 6.19 -7.70
C ILE A 157 17.04 5.37 -6.44
N ALA A 158 16.74 5.93 -5.26
CA ALA A 158 16.89 5.23 -3.99
C ALA A 158 15.99 3.98 -3.92
N THR A 159 14.71 4.13 -4.28
CA THR A 159 13.74 3.04 -4.21
C THR A 159 13.94 2.01 -5.32
N LEU A 160 14.39 2.41 -6.51
CA LEU A 160 14.76 1.50 -7.58
C LEU A 160 15.97 0.62 -7.18
N GLY A 161 16.99 1.21 -6.56
CA GLY A 161 18.14 0.44 -6.05
C GLY A 161 17.75 -0.56 -4.98
N THR A 162 16.89 -0.15 -4.04
CA THR A 162 16.39 -1.04 -2.97
C THR A 162 15.40 -2.09 -3.50
N LEU A 163 14.63 -1.79 -4.54
CA LEU A 163 13.79 -2.78 -5.25
C LEU A 163 14.63 -3.99 -5.69
N ILE A 164 15.74 -3.75 -6.38
CA ILE A 164 16.62 -4.82 -6.88
C ILE A 164 17.34 -5.50 -5.71
N GLY A 165 17.91 -4.72 -4.79
CA GLY A 165 18.64 -5.23 -3.64
C GLY A 165 17.77 -6.07 -2.70
N LEU A 166 16.58 -5.58 -2.37
CA LEU A 166 15.65 -6.26 -1.48
C LEU A 166 15.09 -7.54 -2.13
N ARG A 167 14.82 -7.52 -3.44
CA ARG A 167 14.39 -8.72 -4.19
C ARG A 167 15.45 -9.81 -4.15
N SER A 168 16.71 -9.44 -4.31
CA SER A 168 17.84 -10.39 -4.20
C SER A 168 17.98 -10.91 -2.76
N ALA A 169 17.85 -10.04 -1.75
CA ALA A 169 17.86 -10.43 -0.35
C ALA A 169 16.72 -11.41 -0.01
N CYS A 170 15.52 -11.20 -0.55
CA CYS A 170 14.38 -12.12 -0.37
C CYS A 170 14.70 -13.52 -0.89
N ARG A 171 15.31 -13.63 -2.08
CA ARG A 171 15.72 -14.91 -2.65
C ARG A 171 16.75 -15.61 -1.79
N LEU A 172 17.79 -14.89 -1.37
CA LEU A 172 18.82 -15.44 -0.51
C LEU A 172 18.25 -15.95 0.82
N LEU A 173 17.36 -15.19 1.45
CA LEU A 173 16.69 -15.61 2.69
C LEU A 173 15.82 -16.85 2.48
N ALA A 174 15.06 -16.92 1.39
CA ALA A 174 14.22 -18.06 1.09
C ALA A 174 15.05 -19.33 0.79
N GLN A 175 16.10 -19.19 -0.01
CA GLN A 175 17.04 -20.28 -0.31
C GLN A 175 17.77 -20.76 0.93
N TRP A 176 18.22 -19.85 1.80
CA TRP A 176 18.86 -20.21 3.07
C TRP A 176 17.90 -20.95 4.00
N ALA A 177 16.63 -20.51 4.07
CA ALA A 177 15.62 -21.08 4.97
C ALA A 177 15.07 -22.43 4.51
N GLN A 178 14.95 -22.67 3.20
CA GLN A 178 14.29 -23.86 2.66
C GLN A 178 14.93 -24.44 1.38
N GLY A 179 16.04 -23.88 0.89
CA GLY A 179 16.68 -24.31 -0.36
C GLY A 179 15.81 -24.01 -1.61
N SER A 180 14.86 -23.09 -1.52
CA SER A 180 13.88 -22.78 -2.57
C SER A 180 13.54 -21.29 -2.55
N ASP A 181 13.03 -20.77 -3.66
CA ASP A 181 12.53 -19.38 -3.75
C ASP A 181 11.22 -19.14 -2.97
N LYS A 182 10.65 -20.19 -2.38
CA LYS A 182 9.42 -20.14 -1.59
C LYS A 182 9.61 -20.85 -0.27
N ILE A 183 9.06 -20.27 0.80
CA ILE A 183 9.02 -20.89 2.13
C ILE A 183 7.59 -21.34 2.38
N SER A 184 7.32 -22.65 2.27
CA SER A 184 5.98 -23.19 2.46
C SER A 184 5.68 -23.40 3.95
N LEU A 185 4.44 -23.03 4.35
CA LEU A 185 3.91 -23.23 5.69
C LEU A 185 2.40 -23.48 5.65
N SER A 186 1.99 -24.73 5.74
CA SER A 186 0.57 -25.13 5.66
C SER A 186 -0.09 -25.30 7.03
N ALA A 187 0.14 -24.35 7.97
CA ALA A 187 -0.49 -24.38 9.27
C ALA A 187 -1.90 -23.75 9.25
N PRO A 188 -2.94 -24.37 9.83
CA PRO A 188 -4.29 -23.81 9.82
C PRO A 188 -4.38 -22.41 10.42
N LEU A 189 -3.75 -22.18 11.58
CA LEU A 189 -3.79 -20.87 12.25
C LEU A 189 -3.06 -19.79 11.44
N PHE A 190 -1.97 -20.16 10.74
CA PHE A 190 -1.26 -19.24 9.83
C PHE A 190 -2.17 -18.79 8.68
N ARG A 191 -2.90 -19.71 8.08
CA ARG A 191 -3.86 -19.42 7.01
C ARG A 191 -5.11 -18.69 7.52
N ALA A 192 -5.48 -18.88 8.79
CA ALA A 192 -6.65 -18.24 9.38
C ALA A 192 -6.57 -16.72 9.40
N LEU A 193 -5.36 -16.12 9.50
CA LEU A 193 -5.18 -14.68 9.44
C LEU A 193 -5.77 -14.02 8.19
N TYR A 194 -5.87 -14.76 7.08
CA TYR A 194 -6.49 -14.26 5.85
C TYR A 194 -7.82 -14.91 5.55
N ASN A 195 -7.97 -16.20 5.84
CA ASN A 195 -9.10 -17.02 5.34
C ASN A 195 -10.29 -17.10 6.30
N THR A 196 -10.22 -16.49 7.49
CA THR A 196 -11.36 -16.45 8.40
C THR A 196 -12.48 -15.59 7.82
N THR A 197 -13.67 -16.19 7.69
CA THR A 197 -14.84 -15.56 7.05
C THR A 197 -15.99 -15.39 8.03
N VAL A 198 -16.80 -14.37 7.74
CA VAL A 198 -18.12 -14.18 8.33
C VAL A 198 -19.15 -14.30 7.21
N ASP A 199 -20.20 -15.07 7.44
CA ASP A 199 -21.26 -15.29 6.47
C ASP A 199 -22.30 -14.17 6.55
N LEU A 200 -22.47 -13.44 5.43
CA LEU A 200 -23.50 -12.41 5.28
C LEU A 200 -24.59 -12.92 4.34
N PRO A 201 -25.80 -13.20 4.85
CA PRO A 201 -26.93 -13.55 4.00
C PRO A 201 -27.41 -12.32 3.25
N LEU A 202 -27.22 -12.30 1.93
CA LEU A 202 -27.71 -11.23 1.05
C LEU A 202 -28.89 -11.78 0.24
N PRO A 203 -30.07 -11.08 0.22
CA PRO A 203 -31.30 -11.62 -0.38
C PRO A 203 -31.23 -11.90 -1.89
N TRP A 204 -30.26 -11.27 -2.59
CA TRP A 204 -30.08 -11.44 -4.04
C TRP A 204 -29.00 -12.47 -4.41
N LEU A 205 -28.35 -13.09 -3.43
CA LEU A 205 -27.35 -14.14 -3.66
C LEU A 205 -27.93 -15.51 -3.28
N GLU A 206 -27.73 -16.49 -4.14
CA GLU A 206 -28.14 -17.88 -3.90
C GLU A 206 -27.37 -18.51 -2.72
N THR A 207 -26.14 -18.04 -2.47
CA THR A 207 -25.31 -18.50 -1.36
C THR A 207 -24.85 -17.29 -0.53
N PRO A 208 -24.69 -17.44 0.81
CA PRO A 208 -24.24 -16.33 1.66
C PRO A 208 -22.85 -15.82 1.21
N LEU A 209 -22.68 -14.51 1.24
CA LEU A 209 -21.39 -13.87 0.98
C LEU A 209 -20.45 -14.12 2.16
N LYS A 210 -19.35 -14.84 1.92
CA LYS A 210 -18.32 -15.10 2.92
C LYS A 210 -17.29 -13.99 2.93
N LEU A 211 -17.44 -12.97 3.79
CA LEU A 211 -16.47 -11.91 3.91
C LEU A 211 -15.24 -12.31 4.70
N ARG A 212 -14.05 -12.09 4.15
CA ARG A 212 -12.78 -12.21 4.86
C ARG A 212 -12.59 -10.97 5.72
N TRP A 213 -13.07 -11.01 6.95
CA TRP A 213 -13.18 -9.85 7.81
C TRP A 213 -11.84 -9.32 8.34
N ILE A 214 -10.81 -10.17 8.51
CA ILE A 214 -9.50 -9.73 9.02
C ILE A 214 -8.79 -8.77 8.06
N PRO A 215 -8.64 -9.07 6.75
CA PRO A 215 -8.08 -8.11 5.79
C PRO A 215 -8.87 -6.80 5.73
N LEU A 216 -10.21 -6.86 5.75
CA LEU A 216 -11.07 -5.69 5.73
C LEU A 216 -10.93 -4.84 7.01
N LEU A 217 -10.88 -5.48 8.19
CA LEU A 217 -10.67 -4.80 9.46
C LEU A 217 -9.31 -4.08 9.48
N LEU A 218 -8.24 -4.78 9.08
CA LEU A 218 -6.89 -4.19 9.02
C LEU A 218 -6.84 -3.02 8.05
N PHE A 219 -7.43 -3.17 6.87
CA PHE A 219 -7.55 -2.06 5.92
C PHE A 219 -8.28 -0.86 6.53
N ALA A 220 -9.43 -1.08 7.16
CA ALA A 220 -10.21 0.00 7.80
C ALA A 220 -9.44 0.67 8.95
N LEU A 221 -8.77 -0.10 9.79
CA LEU A 221 -7.95 0.43 10.89
C LEU A 221 -6.79 1.28 10.37
N VAL A 222 -6.07 0.80 9.36
CA VAL A 222 -4.96 1.53 8.73
C VAL A 222 -5.48 2.78 8.03
N ALA A 223 -6.60 2.68 7.31
CA ALA A 223 -7.23 3.83 6.63
C ALA A 223 -7.62 4.92 7.64
N ILE A 224 -8.22 4.55 8.76
CA ILE A 224 -8.57 5.48 9.84
C ILE A 224 -7.30 6.07 10.46
N ALA A 225 -6.31 5.25 10.81
CA ALA A 225 -5.09 5.70 11.47
C ALA A 225 -4.30 6.68 10.59
N VAL A 226 -4.09 6.35 9.31
CA VAL A 226 -3.40 7.21 8.36
C VAL A 226 -4.26 8.42 8.00
N GLY A 227 -5.58 8.27 7.87
CA GLY A 227 -6.52 9.36 7.67
C GLY A 227 -6.45 10.38 8.82
N VAL A 228 -6.44 9.94 10.08
CA VAL A 228 -6.25 10.80 11.25
C VAL A 228 -4.86 11.44 11.23
N LEU A 229 -3.81 10.67 10.94
CA LEU A 229 -2.45 11.18 10.80
C LEU A 229 -2.42 12.35 9.80
N MET A 230 -2.99 12.17 8.62
CA MET A 230 -2.92 13.16 7.53
C MET A 230 -3.81 14.38 7.77
N THR A 231 -5.01 14.19 8.36
CA THR A 231 -6.01 15.28 8.46
C THR A 231 -6.01 15.99 9.81
N ARG A 232 -5.65 15.30 10.90
CA ARG A 232 -5.80 15.82 12.29
C ARG A 232 -4.47 16.13 12.95
N THR A 233 -3.31 15.69 12.42
CA THR A 233 -2.02 15.91 13.10
C THR A 233 -1.20 17.04 12.46
N VAL A 234 -0.24 17.56 13.22
CA VAL A 234 0.75 18.52 12.73
C VAL A 234 1.66 17.87 11.68
N ALA A 235 2.02 16.61 11.87
CA ALA A 235 2.84 15.86 10.91
C ALA A 235 2.17 15.76 9.53
N GLY A 236 0.86 15.47 9.50
CA GLY A 236 0.09 15.44 8.25
C GLY A 236 0.11 16.78 7.52
N ARG A 237 -0.18 17.89 8.22
CA ARG A 237 -0.11 19.24 7.62
C ARG A 237 1.28 19.56 7.07
N HIS A 238 2.33 19.15 7.79
CA HIS A 238 3.71 19.34 7.34
C HIS A 238 4.06 18.45 6.13
N LEU A 239 3.47 17.24 6.02
CA LEU A 239 3.62 16.38 4.84
C LEU A 239 3.00 17.02 3.58
N TYR A 240 1.81 17.63 3.69
CA TYR A 240 1.23 18.41 2.60
C TYR A 240 2.09 19.62 2.23
N ALA A 241 2.61 20.35 3.23
CA ALA A 241 3.51 21.49 2.98
C ALA A 241 4.81 21.05 2.28
N LEU A 242 5.39 19.91 2.70
CA LEU A 242 6.57 19.33 2.08
C LEU A 242 6.34 19.00 0.61
N GLY A 243 5.23 18.35 0.27
CA GLY A 243 4.93 17.99 -1.12
C GLY A 243 4.54 19.18 -1.99
N GLY A 244 3.93 20.23 -1.41
CA GLY A 244 3.59 21.45 -2.13
C GLY A 244 4.81 22.27 -2.53
N ASN A 245 5.70 22.54 -1.60
CA ASN A 245 6.98 23.22 -1.86
C ASN A 245 7.99 22.94 -0.74
N GLU A 246 8.94 22.05 -1.00
CA GLU A 246 9.97 21.66 -0.02
C GLU A 246 10.83 22.86 0.43
N GLN A 247 11.18 23.77 -0.48
CA GLN A 247 12.01 24.92 -0.12
C GLN A 247 11.27 25.88 0.81
N ALA A 248 10.01 26.21 0.50
CA ALA A 248 9.19 27.04 1.36
C ALA A 248 8.94 26.39 2.72
N ALA A 249 8.65 25.10 2.77
CA ALA A 249 8.49 24.35 4.01
C ALA A 249 9.76 24.40 4.86
N ARG A 250 10.94 24.24 4.25
CA ARG A 250 12.24 24.31 4.93
C ARG A 250 12.53 25.70 5.49
N LEU A 251 12.25 26.75 4.71
CA LEU A 251 12.41 28.14 5.15
C LEU A 251 11.47 28.49 6.31
N SER A 252 10.29 27.85 6.36
CA SER A 252 9.34 27.98 7.48
C SER A 252 9.74 27.15 8.73
N GLY A 253 10.95 26.57 8.76
CA GLY A 253 11.46 25.82 9.91
C GLY A 253 10.96 24.36 10.00
N ILE A 254 10.26 23.85 8.99
CA ILE A 254 9.79 22.47 8.97
C ILE A 254 10.97 21.52 8.72
N ARG A 255 11.09 20.47 9.55
CA ARG A 255 12.14 19.45 9.44
C ARG A 255 11.82 18.44 8.33
N THR A 256 12.00 18.84 7.06
CA THR A 256 11.61 18.07 5.86
C THR A 256 12.18 16.65 5.84
N GLY A 257 13.43 16.47 6.28
CA GLY A 257 14.07 15.15 6.31
C GLY A 257 13.36 14.14 7.24
N ARG A 258 12.89 14.56 8.42
CA ARG A 258 12.15 13.67 9.34
C ARG A 258 10.79 13.28 8.78
N LEU A 259 10.11 14.20 8.11
CA LEU A 259 8.82 13.94 7.48
C LEU A 259 8.95 12.97 6.31
N ARG A 260 10.01 13.10 5.53
CA ARG A 260 10.32 12.14 4.46
C ARG A 260 10.52 10.73 5.01
N ILE A 261 11.35 10.59 6.06
CA ILE A 261 11.52 9.31 6.74
C ILE A 261 10.16 8.75 7.23
N LEU A 262 9.35 9.58 7.87
CA LEU A 262 8.03 9.17 8.33
C LEU A 262 7.15 8.65 7.18
N ALA A 263 7.11 9.36 6.04
CA ALA A 263 6.32 8.94 4.88
C ALA A 263 6.73 7.55 4.37
N TYR A 264 8.04 7.30 4.20
CA TYR A 264 8.53 6.00 3.76
C TYR A 264 8.35 4.90 4.82
N MET A 265 8.46 5.21 6.11
CA MET A 265 8.17 4.26 7.18
C MET A 265 6.68 3.85 7.18
N VAL A 266 5.76 4.80 7.02
CA VAL A 266 4.32 4.50 6.91
C VAL A 266 4.05 3.63 5.69
N CYS A 267 4.64 3.96 4.54
CA CYS A 267 4.49 3.18 3.30
C CYS A 267 4.98 1.74 3.48
N SER A 268 6.22 1.57 3.95
CA SER A 268 6.81 0.24 4.18
C SER A 268 6.10 -0.55 5.29
N GLY A 269 5.56 0.12 6.31
CA GLY A 269 4.74 -0.50 7.35
C GLY A 269 3.42 -1.06 6.79
N CYS A 270 2.73 -0.29 5.95
CA CYS A 270 1.52 -0.74 5.24
C CYS A 270 1.83 -1.91 4.29
N ALA A 271 2.93 -1.83 3.53
CA ALA A 271 3.42 -2.92 2.69
C ALA A 271 3.77 -4.17 3.50
N GLY A 272 4.35 -4.01 4.69
CA GLY A 272 4.64 -5.08 5.64
C GLY A 272 3.37 -5.82 6.09
N LEU A 273 2.32 -5.09 6.45
CA LEU A 273 1.00 -5.68 6.78
C LEU A 273 0.41 -6.44 5.59
N ALA A 274 0.46 -5.86 4.40
CA ALA A 274 0.02 -6.54 3.18
C ALA A 274 0.81 -7.84 2.95
N GLY A 275 2.14 -7.83 3.14
CA GLY A 275 2.99 -8.99 2.98
C GLY A 275 2.65 -10.14 3.95
N ILE A 276 2.31 -9.83 5.21
CA ILE A 276 1.85 -10.80 6.21
C ILE A 276 0.53 -11.46 5.74
N LEU A 277 -0.42 -10.65 5.27
CA LEU A 277 -1.69 -11.18 4.75
C LEU A 277 -1.51 -12.01 3.48
N TYR A 278 -0.60 -11.60 2.58
CA TYR A 278 -0.26 -12.39 1.39
C TYR A 278 0.37 -13.73 1.75
N ALA A 279 1.29 -13.76 2.72
CA ALA A 279 1.87 -15.01 3.21
C ALA A 279 0.79 -15.96 3.75
N SER A 280 -0.16 -15.44 4.53
CA SER A 280 -1.30 -16.17 5.05
C SER A 280 -2.24 -16.68 3.95
N ARG A 281 -2.51 -15.85 2.94
CA ARG A 281 -3.33 -16.19 1.77
C ARG A 281 -2.75 -17.38 1.02
N GLU A 282 -1.47 -17.26 0.64
CA GLU A 282 -0.77 -18.25 -0.17
C GLU A 282 -0.35 -19.50 0.64
N GLY A 283 -0.29 -19.38 1.97
CA GLY A 283 0.30 -20.41 2.84
C GLY A 283 1.81 -20.56 2.64
N GLN A 284 2.46 -19.50 2.19
CA GLN A 284 3.90 -19.47 1.89
C GLN A 284 4.46 -18.05 1.84
N GLY A 285 5.74 -17.91 2.15
CA GLY A 285 6.53 -16.73 1.80
C GLY A 285 7.08 -16.88 0.38
N ASN A 286 6.86 -15.91 -0.50
CA ASN A 286 7.24 -15.99 -1.91
C ASN A 286 8.16 -14.82 -2.27
N SER A 287 9.40 -15.14 -2.71
CA SER A 287 10.42 -14.14 -3.04
C SER A 287 10.38 -13.68 -4.51
N VAL A 288 9.72 -14.40 -5.40
CA VAL A 288 9.82 -14.17 -6.85
C VAL A 288 8.57 -13.51 -7.42
N ASN A 289 7.41 -14.08 -7.17
CA ASN A 289 6.17 -13.69 -7.86
C ASN A 289 5.32 -12.70 -7.06
N LEU A 290 5.62 -12.52 -5.77
CA LEU A 290 4.87 -11.61 -4.93
C LEU A 290 5.36 -10.17 -5.16
N GLY A 291 4.43 -9.24 -5.30
CA GLY A 291 4.74 -7.82 -5.46
C GLY A 291 5.15 -7.39 -6.88
N VAL A 292 5.25 -8.31 -7.84
CA VAL A 292 5.51 -7.95 -9.24
C VAL A 292 4.27 -7.27 -9.82
N GLY A 293 4.45 -6.05 -10.33
CA GLY A 293 3.38 -5.26 -10.92
C GLY A 293 2.63 -4.33 -9.95
N TYR A 294 3.13 -4.19 -8.71
CA TYR A 294 2.61 -3.21 -7.74
C TYR A 294 3.50 -1.95 -7.64
N GLU A 295 4.54 -1.89 -8.45
CA GLU A 295 5.46 -0.74 -8.55
C GLU A 295 4.87 0.46 -9.30
#